data_5a6f5f9260d40de67aaa51dff587ab50
#
_entry.id   5a6f5f9260d40de67aaa51dff587ab50
#
_cell.length_a   1.000
_cell.length_b   1.000
_cell.length_c   1.000
_cell.angle_alpha   90.00
_cell.angle_beta   90.00
_cell.angle_gamma   90.00
#
_symmetry.space_group_name_H-M   'P 1'
#
loop_
_entity.id
_entity.type
_entity.pdbx_description
1 polymer ?
#
loop_
_entity_poly.entity_id
_entity_poly.type
_entity_poly.pdbx_seq_one_letter_code
_entity_poly.pdbx_strand_id
1 'polypeptide(L)'
;MSQTAMIIGLLGLCVVCSSSSAAALMIGGEEEKTTTPTGPGPSPGPGGSGTVTFTVPTDATSLNECYASRYPDLRFAFGTDNAALGGHWTNHGTGEGRDHTCTMSDEQAQCYIDRYPDAKTYAGTDLKKARKHYYETGIKENRDFACPPAKKEIECYLARYPDLQTAFGGDLYAVNNHWHAHGKSEGRDYSCP
;
A
#
# COMPACT_ATOMS: atom_id res chain seq x y z
N MET A 1 -5.03 26.70 38.57
CA MET A 1 -3.91 25.82 38.92
C MET A 1 -3.41 25.18 37.65
N SER A 2 -2.25 25.64 37.21
CA SER A 2 -1.64 25.29 35.92
C SER A 2 -0.84 23.99 36.08
N GLN A 3 -1.06 23.02 35.21
CA GLN A 3 -0.17 21.86 35.08
C GLN A 3 0.54 21.92 33.73
N THR A 4 1.79 22.29 33.80
CA THR A 4 2.76 22.28 32.72
C THR A 4 3.25 20.83 32.54
N ALA A 5 2.96 20.22 31.42
CA ALA A 5 3.52 18.92 31.05
C ALA A 5 4.91 19.11 30.42
N MET A 6 5.94 18.58 31.09
CA MET A 6 7.31 18.51 30.59
C MET A 6 7.44 17.54 29.45
N ILE A 7 7.94 18.01 28.32
CA ILE A 7 8.42 17.17 27.20
C ILE A 7 9.89 16.86 27.53
N ILE A 8 10.18 15.60 27.82
CA ILE A 8 11.55 15.09 27.94
C ILE A 8 11.97 14.61 26.54
N GLY A 9 12.88 15.37 25.93
CA GLY A 9 13.56 14.96 24.71
C GLY A 9 14.59 13.87 25.01
N LEU A 10 14.55 12.78 24.28
CA LEU A 10 15.62 11.80 24.24
C LEU A 10 16.39 11.96 22.93
N LEU A 11 17.58 12.55 23.07
CA LEU A 11 18.63 12.54 22.06
C LEU A 11 19.23 11.14 21.98
N GLY A 12 19.00 10.42 20.91
CA GLY A 12 19.58 9.13 20.61
C GLY A 12 20.64 9.22 19.52
N LEU A 13 21.84 8.93 19.91
CA LEU A 13 23.13 8.92 19.26
C LEU A 13 23.15 8.27 17.89
N CYS A 14 23.68 9.00 16.90
CA CYS A 14 24.14 8.44 15.63
C CYS A 14 25.39 7.60 15.85
N VAL A 15 25.34 6.31 15.53
CA VAL A 15 26.53 5.49 15.31
C VAL A 15 26.77 5.39 13.82
N VAL A 16 27.83 6.05 13.39
CA VAL A 16 28.40 5.94 12.06
C VAL A 16 29.24 4.68 12.04
N CYS A 17 28.91 3.71 11.20
CA CYS A 17 29.83 2.63 10.83
C CYS A 17 30.26 2.81 9.38
N SER A 18 31.51 3.22 9.27
CA SER A 18 32.26 3.35 8.02
C SER A 18 32.83 2.02 7.56
N SER A 19 32.86 1.87 6.25
CA SER A 19 33.87 1.22 5.42
C SER A 19 34.16 -0.27 5.56
N SER A 20 34.09 -1.00 4.47
CA SER A 20 35.32 -1.35 3.75
C SER A 20 35.03 -1.98 2.38
N SER A 21 35.80 -1.51 1.45
CA SER A 21 35.93 -1.98 0.08
C SER A 21 36.50 -3.39 -0.01
N ALA A 22 36.07 -4.15 -1.00
CA ALA A 22 36.92 -5.12 -1.66
C ALA A 22 36.48 -5.29 -3.12
N ALA A 23 37.37 -4.93 -4.01
CA ALA A 23 37.32 -5.19 -5.42
C ALA A 23 37.87 -6.59 -5.70
N ALA A 24 37.37 -7.26 -6.71
CA ALA A 24 38.09 -8.17 -7.61
C ALA A 24 37.11 -8.65 -8.69
N LEU A 25 37.44 -8.26 -9.89
CA LEU A 25 38.02 -8.92 -11.04
C LEU A 25 37.12 -9.84 -11.84
N MET A 26 36.76 -9.31 -13.00
CA MET A 26 36.94 -9.85 -14.38
C MET A 26 37.01 -11.34 -14.54
N ILE A 27 36.24 -11.90 -15.47
CA ILE A 27 36.69 -12.58 -16.68
C ILE A 27 35.51 -13.23 -17.38
N GLY A 28 35.42 -13.00 -18.67
CA GLY A 28 35.02 -13.97 -19.65
C GLY A 28 33.63 -13.78 -20.24
N GLY A 29 33.61 -13.21 -21.42
CA GLY A 29 32.47 -13.20 -22.31
C GLY A 29 32.21 -14.57 -22.92
N GLU A 30 30.99 -14.77 -23.34
CA GLU A 30 30.69 -15.50 -24.57
C GLU A 30 29.36 -14.95 -25.10
N GLU A 31 29.44 -14.46 -26.33
CA GLU A 31 28.29 -14.13 -27.14
C GLU A 31 27.53 -15.42 -27.50
N GLU A 32 26.27 -15.50 -27.20
CA GLU A 32 25.41 -16.45 -27.90
C GLU A 32 24.15 -15.74 -28.45
N LYS A 33 24.29 -15.57 -29.69
CA LYS A 33 23.42 -15.39 -30.86
C LYS A 33 21.92 -15.61 -30.62
N THR A 34 21.21 -14.51 -30.85
CA THR A 34 19.83 -14.35 -31.27
C THR A 34 19.22 -15.55 -32.00
N THR A 35 18.10 -16.02 -31.52
CA THR A 35 17.02 -16.47 -32.39
C THR A 35 15.68 -16.08 -31.76
N THR A 36 15.04 -15.14 -32.42
CA THR A 36 13.62 -14.79 -32.22
C THR A 36 12.76 -15.91 -32.77
N PRO A 37 11.80 -16.43 -31.99
CA PRO A 37 10.64 -17.06 -32.59
C PRO A 37 9.49 -16.05 -32.59
N THR A 38 9.26 -15.48 -33.75
CA THR A 38 7.98 -14.86 -34.10
C THR A 38 6.93 -15.98 -34.20
N GLY A 39 6.12 -16.07 -33.14
CA GLY A 39 4.89 -16.85 -33.16
C GLY A 39 3.75 -15.96 -32.70
N PRO A 40 2.59 -15.94 -33.40
CA PRO A 40 1.44 -15.19 -32.90
C PRO A 40 0.97 -15.81 -31.59
N GLY A 41 0.95 -14.98 -30.54
CA GLY A 41 0.43 -15.37 -29.25
C GLY A 41 -1.01 -15.84 -29.36
N PRO A 42 -1.42 -16.79 -28.52
CA PRO A 42 -2.80 -17.28 -28.54
C PRO A 42 -3.76 -16.12 -28.25
N SER A 43 -4.68 -15.92 -29.18
CA SER A 43 -5.84 -15.04 -29.03
C SER A 43 -6.57 -15.38 -27.72
N PRO A 44 -6.98 -14.39 -26.91
CA PRO A 44 -7.78 -14.67 -25.72
C PRO A 44 -9.12 -15.28 -26.19
N GLY A 45 -9.29 -16.56 -25.92
CA GLY A 45 -10.54 -17.26 -26.14
C GLY A 45 -11.66 -16.66 -25.27
N PRO A 46 -12.93 -16.78 -25.69
CA PRO A 46 -14.08 -16.24 -24.95
C PRO A 46 -14.12 -16.83 -23.54
N GLY A 47 -14.25 -15.95 -22.56
CA GLY A 47 -14.15 -16.21 -21.15
C GLY A 47 -14.95 -17.43 -20.68
N GLY A 48 -14.23 -18.47 -20.31
CA GLY A 48 -14.80 -19.56 -19.56
C GLY A 48 -15.35 -19.03 -18.23
N SER A 49 -16.65 -19.17 -18.00
CA SER A 49 -17.31 -18.91 -16.71
C SER A 49 -16.90 -19.98 -15.69
N GLY A 50 -15.60 -20.03 -15.37
CA GLY A 50 -15.09 -20.85 -14.29
C GLY A 50 -15.46 -20.20 -12.96
N THR A 51 -16.00 -20.96 -12.03
CA THR A 51 -16.25 -20.50 -10.67
C THR A 51 -14.92 -20.04 -10.03
N VAL A 52 -14.79 -18.76 -9.76
CA VAL A 52 -13.62 -18.22 -9.06
C VAL A 52 -13.72 -18.61 -7.59
N THR A 53 -12.85 -19.51 -7.14
CA THR A 53 -12.75 -19.90 -5.74
C THR A 53 -11.50 -19.31 -5.11
N PHE A 54 -11.62 -18.85 -3.87
CA PHE A 54 -10.52 -18.39 -3.03
C PHE A 54 -10.90 -18.55 -1.56
N THR A 55 -9.90 -18.58 -0.70
CA THR A 55 -10.09 -18.57 0.75
C THR A 55 -9.74 -17.18 1.28
N VAL A 56 -10.64 -16.61 2.09
CA VAL A 56 -10.35 -15.35 2.80
C VAL A 56 -9.34 -15.67 3.91
N PRO A 57 -8.19 -14.99 3.96
CA PRO A 57 -7.19 -15.23 4.99
C PRO A 57 -7.71 -14.93 6.40
N THR A 58 -7.28 -15.72 7.37
CA THR A 58 -7.69 -15.61 8.78
C THR A 58 -6.50 -15.66 9.75
N ASP A 59 -5.29 -15.83 9.24
CA ASP A 59 -4.08 -15.78 10.08
C ASP A 59 -3.78 -14.34 10.52
N ALA A 60 -3.15 -14.20 11.68
CA ALA A 60 -2.91 -12.90 12.32
C ALA A 60 -2.14 -11.92 11.43
N THR A 61 -1.15 -12.40 10.67
CA THR A 61 -0.34 -11.55 9.78
C THR A 61 -1.19 -10.99 8.65
N SER A 62 -1.96 -11.84 7.98
CA SER A 62 -2.86 -11.42 6.92
C SER A 62 -3.97 -10.48 7.43
N LEU A 63 -4.52 -10.75 8.62
CA LEU A 63 -5.54 -9.88 9.23
C LEU A 63 -4.98 -8.48 9.51
N ASN A 64 -3.76 -8.36 10.06
CA ASN A 64 -3.12 -7.09 10.32
C ASN A 64 -2.81 -6.34 9.03
N GLU A 65 -2.38 -7.04 7.97
CA GLU A 65 -2.16 -6.43 6.66
C GLU A 65 -3.48 -5.94 6.04
N CYS A 66 -4.54 -6.73 6.09
CA CYS A 66 -5.87 -6.32 5.64
C CYS A 66 -6.39 -5.10 6.43
N TYR A 67 -6.09 -5.05 7.72
CA TYR A 67 -6.44 -3.93 8.58
C TYR A 67 -5.74 -2.64 8.14
N ALA A 68 -4.43 -2.68 7.92
CA ALA A 68 -3.68 -1.54 7.40
C ALA A 68 -4.13 -1.14 5.97
N SER A 69 -4.42 -2.14 5.13
CA SER A 69 -4.87 -1.93 3.75
C SER A 69 -6.24 -1.27 3.65
N ARG A 70 -7.08 -1.47 4.65
CA ARG A 70 -8.42 -0.87 4.76
C ARG A 70 -8.39 0.54 5.30
N TYR A 71 -7.47 0.84 6.23
CA TYR A 71 -7.39 2.10 6.95
C TYR A 71 -6.09 2.82 6.66
N PRO A 72 -6.07 3.81 5.74
CA PRO A 72 -4.86 4.51 5.35
C PRO A 72 -4.10 5.17 6.50
N ASP A 73 -4.79 5.64 7.54
CA ASP A 73 -4.19 6.20 8.74
C ASP A 73 -3.27 5.19 9.46
N LEU A 74 -3.66 3.92 9.50
CA LEU A 74 -2.83 2.86 10.07
C LEU A 74 -1.61 2.57 9.20
N ARG A 75 -1.80 2.56 7.88
CA ARG A 75 -0.70 2.39 6.92
C ARG A 75 0.32 3.53 7.06
N PHE A 76 -0.11 4.77 7.30
CA PHE A 76 0.77 5.91 7.52
C PHE A 76 1.49 5.81 8.87
N ALA A 77 0.78 5.42 9.93
CA ALA A 77 1.34 5.37 11.28
C ALA A 77 2.29 4.19 11.51
N PHE A 78 1.95 3.02 10.98
CA PHE A 78 2.62 1.76 11.32
C PHE A 78 3.25 1.05 10.11
N GLY A 79 2.96 1.49 8.88
CA GLY A 79 3.48 0.86 7.67
C GLY A 79 3.07 -0.61 7.58
N THR A 80 4.07 -1.49 7.68
CA THR A 80 3.93 -2.96 7.65
C THR A 80 4.31 -3.61 8.99
N ASP A 81 4.44 -2.81 10.05
CA ASP A 81 4.74 -3.34 11.39
C ASP A 81 3.56 -4.13 11.94
N ASN A 82 3.65 -5.44 11.78
CA ASN A 82 2.60 -6.38 12.15
C ASN A 82 2.29 -6.36 13.65
N ALA A 83 3.31 -6.18 14.50
CA ALA A 83 3.13 -6.12 15.95
C ALA A 83 2.40 -4.83 16.36
N ALA A 84 2.77 -3.69 15.78
CA ALA A 84 2.12 -2.42 16.03
C ALA A 84 0.66 -2.42 15.53
N LEU A 85 0.39 -2.97 14.36
CA LEU A 85 -0.96 -3.11 13.81
C LEU A 85 -1.86 -3.99 14.70
N GLY A 86 -1.36 -5.15 15.13
CA GLY A 86 -2.08 -6.03 16.07
C GLY A 86 -2.30 -5.38 17.43
N GLY A 87 -1.29 -4.64 17.93
CA GLY A 87 -1.40 -3.86 19.17
C GLY A 87 -2.46 -2.76 19.05
N HIS A 88 -2.49 -2.02 17.93
CA HIS A 88 -3.51 -1.01 17.68
C HIS A 88 -4.92 -1.63 17.64
N TRP A 89 -5.09 -2.76 16.96
CA TRP A 89 -6.38 -3.46 16.92
C TRP A 89 -6.88 -3.79 18.33
N THR A 90 -6.01 -4.38 19.17
CA THR A 90 -6.37 -4.82 20.51
C THR A 90 -6.71 -3.65 21.44
N ASN A 91 -5.94 -2.56 21.37
CA ASN A 91 -6.05 -1.46 22.33
C ASN A 91 -7.03 -0.36 21.88
N HIS A 92 -7.27 -0.21 20.58
CA HIS A 92 -8.03 0.90 20.00
C HIS A 92 -9.08 0.44 18.99
N GLY A 93 -8.67 -0.31 17.97
CA GLY A 93 -9.50 -0.62 16.81
C GLY A 93 -10.84 -1.29 17.15
N THR A 94 -10.84 -2.18 18.13
CA THR A 94 -12.07 -2.82 18.62
C THR A 94 -13.03 -1.79 19.22
N GLY A 95 -12.52 -0.86 20.04
CA GLY A 95 -13.30 0.21 20.65
C GLY A 95 -13.78 1.26 19.64
N GLU A 96 -13.04 1.45 18.56
CA GLU A 96 -13.39 2.35 17.45
C GLU A 96 -14.37 1.72 16.45
N GLY A 97 -14.75 0.45 16.64
CA GLY A 97 -15.65 -0.27 15.75
C GLY A 97 -15.05 -0.54 14.36
N ARG A 98 -13.71 -0.59 14.24
CA ARG A 98 -13.05 -0.88 12.97
C ARG A 98 -13.19 -2.35 12.59
N ASP A 99 -13.02 -2.66 11.31
CA ASP A 99 -13.06 -4.02 10.77
C ASP A 99 -11.63 -4.54 10.56
N HIS A 100 -11.28 -5.62 11.28
CA HIS A 100 -9.98 -6.30 11.22
C HIS A 100 -10.00 -7.53 10.29
N THR A 101 -11.11 -7.81 9.61
CA THR A 101 -11.20 -8.94 8.70
C THR A 101 -10.58 -8.64 7.34
N CYS A 102 -10.24 -9.69 6.59
CA CYS A 102 -9.82 -9.55 5.18
C CYS A 102 -10.99 -9.47 4.20
N THR A 103 -12.24 -9.39 4.66
CA THR A 103 -13.39 -9.20 3.77
C THR A 103 -13.28 -7.87 3.02
N MET A 104 -13.54 -7.89 1.73
CA MET A 104 -13.44 -6.72 0.86
C MET A 104 -14.80 -6.46 0.22
N SER A 105 -15.34 -5.23 0.37
CA SER A 105 -16.58 -4.83 -0.31
C SER A 105 -16.39 -4.77 -1.83
N ASP A 106 -17.49 -4.67 -2.58
CA ASP A 106 -17.41 -4.50 -4.04
C ASP A 106 -16.73 -3.18 -4.40
N GLU A 107 -17.02 -2.11 -3.66
CA GLU A 107 -16.38 -0.80 -3.83
C GLU A 107 -14.86 -0.89 -3.60
N GLN A 108 -14.43 -1.53 -2.50
CA GLN A 108 -13.01 -1.73 -2.20
C GLN A 108 -12.30 -2.59 -3.26
N ALA A 109 -12.95 -3.64 -3.75
CA ALA A 109 -12.41 -4.46 -4.84
C ALA A 109 -12.26 -3.67 -6.14
N GLN A 110 -13.21 -2.75 -6.43
CA GLN A 110 -13.10 -1.83 -7.56
C GLN A 110 -11.94 -0.84 -7.36
N CYS A 111 -11.85 -0.20 -6.19
CA CYS A 111 -10.74 0.71 -5.87
C CYS A 111 -9.37 0.03 -5.99
N TYR A 112 -9.28 -1.25 -5.59
CA TYR A 112 -8.07 -2.06 -5.73
C TYR A 112 -7.65 -2.24 -7.19
N ILE A 113 -8.55 -2.70 -8.06
CA ILE A 113 -8.21 -2.89 -9.49
C ILE A 113 -7.99 -1.57 -10.24
N ASP A 114 -8.60 -0.49 -9.82
CA ASP A 114 -8.37 0.83 -10.42
C ASP A 114 -7.00 1.41 -10.04
N ARG A 115 -6.47 1.05 -8.87
CA ARG A 115 -5.15 1.46 -8.39
C ARG A 115 -4.01 0.63 -8.98
N TYR A 116 -4.22 -0.67 -9.20
CA TYR A 116 -3.16 -1.60 -9.62
C TYR A 116 -3.42 -2.16 -11.01
N PRO A 117 -2.70 -1.66 -12.05
CA PRO A 117 -2.94 -2.05 -13.45
C PRO A 117 -2.79 -3.56 -13.73
N ASP A 118 -1.88 -4.24 -13.03
CA ASP A 118 -1.70 -5.69 -13.13
C ASP A 118 -2.90 -6.45 -12.56
N ALA A 119 -3.43 -6.01 -11.41
CA ALA A 119 -4.67 -6.55 -10.83
C ALA A 119 -5.86 -6.31 -11.77
N LYS A 120 -5.93 -5.14 -12.41
CA LYS A 120 -6.95 -4.82 -13.42
C LYS A 120 -6.83 -5.71 -14.65
N THR A 121 -5.61 -5.96 -15.12
CA THR A 121 -5.36 -6.88 -16.25
C THR A 121 -5.79 -8.31 -15.93
N TYR A 122 -5.51 -8.77 -14.69
CA TYR A 122 -5.89 -10.10 -14.22
C TYR A 122 -7.41 -10.25 -14.04
N ALA A 123 -8.04 -9.28 -13.40
CA ALA A 123 -9.44 -9.35 -12.98
C ALA A 123 -10.42 -8.84 -14.05
N GLY A 124 -10.00 -7.91 -14.91
CA GLY A 124 -10.92 -7.17 -15.76
C GLY A 124 -11.93 -6.39 -14.92
N THR A 125 -13.20 -6.76 -15.04
CA THR A 125 -14.30 -6.21 -14.21
C THR A 125 -14.85 -7.23 -13.19
N ASP A 126 -14.20 -8.39 -13.06
CA ASP A 126 -14.63 -9.45 -12.14
C ASP A 126 -14.09 -9.16 -10.73
N LEU A 127 -14.93 -8.63 -9.86
CA LEU A 127 -14.56 -8.29 -8.48
C LEU A 127 -14.22 -9.52 -7.62
N LYS A 128 -14.66 -10.73 -8.01
CA LYS A 128 -14.21 -11.96 -7.33
C LYS A 128 -12.77 -12.27 -7.66
N LYS A 129 -12.37 -12.07 -8.93
CA LYS A 129 -10.96 -12.16 -9.32
C LYS A 129 -10.11 -11.08 -8.67
N ALA A 130 -10.63 -9.85 -8.53
CA ALA A 130 -9.94 -8.78 -7.83
C ALA A 130 -9.61 -9.19 -6.37
N ARG A 131 -10.59 -9.72 -5.64
CA ARG A 131 -10.39 -10.23 -4.26
C ARG A 131 -9.38 -11.38 -4.23
N LYS A 132 -9.51 -12.35 -5.16
CA LYS A 132 -8.57 -13.45 -5.28
C LYS A 132 -7.14 -12.95 -5.47
N HIS A 133 -6.93 -12.01 -6.38
CA HIS A 133 -5.62 -11.41 -6.63
C HIS A 133 -5.06 -10.73 -5.38
N TYR A 134 -5.90 -9.97 -4.65
CA TYR A 134 -5.47 -9.34 -3.42
C TYR A 134 -5.01 -10.37 -2.37
N TYR A 135 -5.79 -11.42 -2.13
CA TYR A 135 -5.45 -12.43 -1.12
C TYR A 135 -4.21 -13.25 -1.47
N GLU A 136 -3.99 -13.54 -2.73
CA GLU A 136 -2.85 -14.35 -3.19
C GLU A 136 -1.57 -13.57 -3.41
N THR A 137 -1.71 -12.30 -3.81
CA THR A 137 -0.60 -11.42 -4.23
C THR A 137 -0.56 -10.13 -3.43
N GLY A 138 -1.66 -9.38 -3.37
CA GLY A 138 -1.71 -8.04 -2.81
C GLY A 138 -1.28 -7.97 -1.33
N ILE A 139 -1.66 -8.94 -0.51
CA ILE A 139 -1.24 -9.05 0.90
C ILE A 139 0.28 -9.13 0.99
N LYS A 140 0.92 -10.00 0.19
CA LYS A 140 2.37 -10.20 0.20
C LYS A 140 3.15 -8.98 -0.29
N GLU A 141 2.52 -8.17 -1.11
CA GLU A 141 3.09 -6.95 -1.68
C GLU A 141 2.68 -5.70 -0.91
N ASN A 142 2.01 -5.86 0.24
CA ASN A 142 1.54 -4.77 1.10
C ASN A 142 0.70 -3.73 0.33
N ARG A 143 -0.15 -4.20 -0.57
CA ARG A 143 -1.03 -3.35 -1.37
C ARG A 143 -2.26 -2.91 -0.58
N ASP A 144 -2.75 -1.72 -0.89
CA ASP A 144 -3.93 -1.15 -0.25
C ASP A 144 -5.19 -1.39 -1.08
N PHE A 145 -6.29 -1.77 -0.44
CA PHE A 145 -7.60 -1.84 -1.06
C PHE A 145 -8.58 -0.76 -0.57
N ALA A 146 -8.15 0.10 0.36
CA ALA A 146 -8.94 1.28 0.70
C ALA A 146 -9.26 2.08 -0.56
N CYS A 147 -10.45 2.71 -0.59
CA CYS A 147 -10.75 3.66 -1.65
C CYS A 147 -9.95 4.94 -1.47
N PRO A 148 -9.66 5.70 -2.56
CA PRO A 148 -8.84 6.91 -2.49
C PRO A 148 -9.39 7.96 -1.51
N PRO A 149 -8.48 8.73 -0.88
CA PRO A 149 -7.03 8.63 -1.02
C PRO A 149 -6.45 7.56 -0.10
N ALA A 150 -5.68 6.63 -0.66
CA ALA A 150 -4.80 5.74 0.09
C ALA A 150 -3.36 6.28 0.06
N LYS A 151 -2.39 5.51 0.58
CA LYS A 151 -1.00 6.00 0.72
C LYS A 151 -0.45 6.55 -0.59
N LYS A 152 -0.58 5.79 -1.69
CA LYS A 152 -0.05 6.19 -2.99
C LYS A 152 -0.64 7.53 -3.47
N GLU A 153 -1.94 7.71 -3.35
CA GLU A 153 -2.60 8.94 -3.77
C GLU A 153 -2.22 10.12 -2.87
N ILE A 154 -1.99 9.91 -1.58
CA ILE A 154 -1.49 10.97 -0.67
C ILE A 154 -0.04 11.34 -1.01
N GLU A 155 0.81 10.40 -1.40
CA GLU A 155 2.15 10.68 -1.92
C GLU A 155 2.09 11.54 -3.19
N CYS A 156 1.19 11.21 -4.14
CA CYS A 156 0.98 12.01 -5.35
C CYS A 156 0.42 13.41 -5.03
N TYR A 157 -0.50 13.50 -4.07
CA TYR A 157 -1.03 14.76 -3.57
C TYR A 157 0.07 15.65 -2.99
N LEU A 158 0.91 15.11 -2.10
CA LEU A 158 2.05 15.82 -1.54
C LEU A 158 3.02 16.28 -2.62
N ALA A 159 3.35 15.40 -3.59
CA ALA A 159 4.27 15.74 -4.66
C ALA A 159 3.75 16.85 -5.60
N ARG A 160 2.43 16.92 -5.78
CA ARG A 160 1.80 17.92 -6.65
C ARG A 160 1.76 19.32 -6.07
N TYR A 161 1.68 19.45 -4.74
CA TYR A 161 1.47 20.73 -4.06
C TYR A 161 2.68 21.13 -3.19
N PRO A 162 3.57 22.05 -3.67
CA PRO A 162 4.77 22.47 -2.94
C PRO A 162 4.49 23.11 -1.59
N ASP A 163 3.34 23.76 -1.42
CA ASP A 163 2.89 24.31 -0.14
C ASP A 163 2.73 23.22 0.94
N LEU A 164 2.22 22.05 0.55
CA LEU A 164 2.10 20.91 1.45
C LEU A 164 3.46 20.32 1.82
N GLN A 165 4.39 20.25 0.85
CA GLN A 165 5.75 19.81 1.12
C GLN A 165 6.45 20.73 2.12
N THR A 166 6.23 22.04 2.00
CA THR A 166 6.78 23.05 2.93
C THR A 166 6.15 22.93 4.31
N ALA A 167 4.83 22.74 4.39
CA ALA A 167 4.08 22.71 5.64
C ALA A 167 4.25 21.41 6.43
N PHE A 168 4.29 20.26 5.73
CA PHE A 168 4.22 18.95 6.36
C PHE A 168 5.44 18.07 6.10
N GLY A 169 6.35 18.46 5.20
CA GLY A 169 7.51 17.65 4.84
C GLY A 169 7.07 16.28 4.28
N GLY A 170 7.53 15.20 4.91
CA GLY A 170 7.17 13.83 4.55
C GLY A 170 6.08 13.20 5.43
N ASP A 171 5.41 13.97 6.28
CA ASP A 171 4.36 13.47 7.19
C ASP A 171 3.06 13.20 6.40
N LEU A 172 2.94 11.99 5.87
CA LEU A 172 1.79 11.57 5.08
C LEU A 172 0.49 11.53 5.89
N TYR A 173 0.57 11.36 7.21
CA TYR A 173 -0.61 11.42 8.07
C TYR A 173 -1.17 12.85 8.13
N ALA A 174 -0.30 13.84 8.35
CA ALA A 174 -0.70 15.26 8.33
C ALA A 174 -1.22 15.67 6.94
N VAL A 175 -0.60 15.20 5.85
CA VAL A 175 -1.04 15.44 4.46
C VAL A 175 -2.41 14.83 4.20
N ASN A 176 -2.66 13.61 4.68
CA ASN A 176 -3.97 12.97 4.58
C ASN A 176 -5.05 13.77 5.33
N ASN A 177 -4.74 14.21 6.55
CA ASN A 177 -5.65 15.05 7.33
C ASN A 177 -5.93 16.38 6.63
N HIS A 178 -4.92 17.00 6.01
CA HIS A 178 -5.10 18.21 5.21
C HIS A 178 -6.07 17.96 4.05
N TRP A 179 -5.95 16.83 3.35
CA TRP A 179 -6.88 16.50 2.27
C TRP A 179 -8.33 16.46 2.77
N HIS A 180 -8.59 15.79 3.88
CA HIS A 180 -9.95 15.67 4.42
C HIS A 180 -10.51 16.98 4.96
N ALA A 181 -9.67 17.81 5.60
CA ALA A 181 -10.07 19.06 6.21
C ALA A 181 -10.21 20.23 5.22
N HIS A 182 -9.35 20.26 4.20
CA HIS A 182 -9.17 21.42 3.31
C HIS A 182 -9.15 21.05 1.84
N GLY A 183 -8.25 20.14 1.43
CA GLY A 183 -7.94 19.86 0.03
C GLY A 183 -9.15 19.51 -0.80
N LYS A 184 -10.07 18.72 -0.25
CA LYS A 184 -11.33 18.34 -0.89
C LYS A 184 -12.21 19.55 -1.18
N SER A 185 -12.35 20.47 -0.24
CA SER A 185 -13.14 21.69 -0.39
C SER A 185 -12.47 22.72 -1.28
N GLU A 186 -11.13 22.70 -1.35
CA GLU A 186 -10.32 23.55 -2.23
C GLU A 186 -10.29 23.03 -3.69
N GLY A 187 -10.91 21.88 -3.96
CA GLY A 187 -10.90 21.25 -5.28
C GLY A 187 -9.51 20.77 -5.71
N ARG A 188 -8.61 20.47 -4.77
CA ARG A 188 -7.30 19.93 -5.10
C ARG A 188 -7.42 18.50 -5.61
N ASP A 189 -6.43 18.06 -6.36
CA ASP A 189 -6.40 16.75 -7.00
C ASP A 189 -5.32 15.86 -6.36
N TYR A 190 -5.70 14.68 -5.88
CA TYR A 190 -4.82 13.66 -5.30
C TYR A 190 -4.47 12.55 -6.28
N SER A 191 -5.03 12.54 -7.50
CA SER A 191 -4.78 11.45 -8.46
C SER A 191 -3.29 11.36 -8.81
N CYS A 192 -2.83 10.15 -9.04
CA CYS A 192 -1.49 9.91 -9.59
C CYS A 192 -1.53 10.07 -11.11
N PRO A 193 -0.44 10.59 -11.73
CA PRO A 193 -0.30 10.66 -13.19
C PRO A 193 -0.19 9.27 -13.81
#